data_f729db558665a95d212905375f793e08
#
_entry.id   f729db558665a95d212905375f793e08
#
_cell.length_a   1.000
_cell.length_b   1.000
_cell.length_c   1.000
_cell.angle_alpha   90.00
_cell.angle_beta   90.00
_cell.angle_gamma   90.00
#
_symmetry.space_group_name_H-M   'P 1'
#
loop_
_entity.id
_entity.type
_entity.pdbx_description
1 polymer ?
#
loop_
_entity_poly.entity_id
_entity_poly.type
_entity_poly.pdbx_seq_one_letter_code
_entity_poly.pdbx_strand_id
1 'polypeptide(L)'
;MAFERMRVFTGTANPKLAEAVVRHLNISLGRCIVGRFSDGEVMVELLENVRGRDVFVLQSTCAPTNDNLMEILVMIDALKRASAGRITAAIPYFGYARQDRRPRSARVPITAKVVADMLSSVGVDRVMTMDLHADQIQGFFNIPVDNIYATPVLLGDLWKQNYDNLLVVSPDVGGVGRARAIAKRLDSDLAIIDKRRPKANVAEVMNIIGDVEGRACVIMDDIVDTANTLVKAASALKENGAQKVLAYCTHPVLSGGAVARIGESELDEIVVTDTIPLSEEARACKRIRALSCAQLLAETMTRISNEESVSSLFTE
;
A
#
# COMPACT_ATOMS: atom_id res chain seq x y z
N MET A 1 21.29 15.97 -17.06
CA MET A 1 21.23 14.78 -16.21
C MET A 1 19.84 14.73 -15.55
N ALA A 2 19.23 13.55 -15.41
CA ALA A 2 17.82 13.41 -14.98
C ALA A 2 17.54 14.06 -13.61
N PHE A 3 18.44 13.91 -12.66
CA PHE A 3 18.29 14.46 -11.30
C PHE A 3 18.20 15.99 -11.22
N GLU A 4 18.76 16.72 -12.17
CA GLU A 4 18.65 18.19 -12.20
C GLU A 4 17.22 18.65 -12.57
N ARG A 5 16.44 17.80 -13.25
CA ARG A 5 15.07 18.10 -13.67
C ARG A 5 14.03 17.60 -12.69
N MET A 6 14.33 16.57 -11.89
CA MET A 6 13.39 15.95 -10.95
C MET A 6 13.13 16.85 -9.75
N ARG A 7 11.87 16.90 -9.33
CA ARG A 7 11.42 17.50 -8.06
C ARG A 7 10.40 16.59 -7.40
N VAL A 8 10.51 16.44 -6.09
CA VAL A 8 9.57 15.67 -5.29
C VAL A 8 8.91 16.59 -4.28
N PHE A 9 7.61 16.73 -4.38
CA PHE A 9 6.76 17.42 -3.41
C PHE A 9 6.00 16.41 -2.58
N THR A 10 5.59 16.80 -1.38
CA THR A 10 4.76 15.96 -0.51
C THR A 10 3.60 16.75 0.07
N GLY A 11 2.45 16.11 0.19
CA GLY A 11 1.38 16.59 1.05
C GLY A 11 1.62 16.21 2.51
N THR A 12 0.57 16.27 3.31
CA THR A 12 0.67 16.12 4.77
C THR A 12 0.48 14.68 5.26
N ALA A 13 0.08 13.74 4.39
CA ALA A 13 -0.27 12.38 4.80
C ALA A 13 0.92 11.57 5.35
N ASN A 14 2.10 11.67 4.70
CA ASN A 14 3.26 10.87 5.11
C ASN A 14 4.61 11.59 4.81
N PRO A 15 4.90 12.72 5.45
CA PRO A 15 6.13 13.48 5.19
C PRO A 15 7.40 12.68 5.53
N LYS A 16 7.35 11.79 6.53
CA LYS A 16 8.51 10.95 6.90
C LYS A 16 8.94 10.01 5.77
N LEU A 17 7.97 9.42 5.07
CA LEU A 17 8.27 8.59 3.89
C LEU A 17 8.87 9.44 2.77
N ALA A 18 8.31 10.63 2.51
CA ALA A 18 8.81 11.53 1.49
C ALA A 18 10.25 11.98 1.77
N GLU A 19 10.56 12.33 3.02
CA GLU A 19 11.92 12.66 3.46
C GLU A 19 12.89 11.48 3.28
N ALA A 20 12.42 10.25 3.56
CA ALA A 20 13.23 9.05 3.34
C ALA A 20 13.48 8.81 1.85
N VAL A 21 12.48 8.99 1.00
CA VAL A 21 12.60 8.85 -0.45
C VAL A 21 13.62 9.84 -1.03
N VAL A 22 13.52 11.13 -0.69
CA VAL A 22 14.45 12.14 -1.25
C VAL A 22 15.88 11.96 -0.75
N ARG A 23 16.07 11.38 0.45
CA ARG A 23 17.43 10.97 0.90
C ARG A 23 18.04 9.90 0.00
N HIS A 24 17.26 8.90 -0.42
CA HIS A 24 17.73 7.88 -1.38
C HIS A 24 17.99 8.47 -2.77
N LEU A 25 17.25 9.51 -3.16
CA LEU A 25 17.45 10.23 -4.42
C LEU A 25 18.61 11.24 -4.38
N ASN A 26 19.19 11.52 -3.21
CA ASN A 26 20.18 12.59 -3.00
C ASN A 26 19.69 13.98 -3.46
N ILE A 27 18.40 14.28 -3.27
CA ILE A 27 17.81 15.59 -3.53
C ILE A 27 17.07 16.10 -2.29
N SER A 28 16.62 17.35 -2.32
CA SER A 28 15.74 17.92 -1.30
C SER A 28 14.29 17.86 -1.74
N LEU A 29 13.36 17.84 -0.78
CA LEU A 29 11.94 18.07 -1.05
C LEU A 29 11.74 19.44 -1.71
N GLY A 30 10.83 19.50 -2.67
CA GLY A 30 10.34 20.72 -3.26
C GLY A 30 9.69 21.61 -2.20
N ARG A 31 9.97 22.91 -2.27
CA ARG A 31 9.46 23.86 -1.29
C ARG A 31 8.04 24.26 -1.65
N CYS A 32 7.10 23.91 -0.78
CA CYS A 32 5.71 24.32 -0.85
C CYS A 32 5.13 24.50 0.56
N ILE A 33 4.05 25.23 0.66
CA ILE A 33 3.18 25.28 1.81
C ILE A 33 1.95 24.48 1.47
N VAL A 34 1.62 23.49 2.30
CA VAL A 34 0.36 22.75 2.25
C VAL A 34 -0.30 22.94 3.59
N GLY A 35 -1.46 23.55 3.59
CA GLY A 35 -2.18 23.92 4.80
C GLY A 35 -3.68 23.96 4.59
N ARG A 36 -4.37 24.62 5.53
CA ARG A 36 -5.83 24.79 5.46
C ARG A 36 -6.19 26.23 5.81
N PHE A 37 -7.20 26.71 5.14
CA PHE A 37 -7.91 27.93 5.56
C PHE A 37 -8.71 27.66 6.84
N SER A 38 -9.21 28.72 7.48
CA SER A 38 -9.97 28.63 8.73
C SER A 38 -11.27 27.84 8.63
N ASP A 39 -11.82 27.73 7.44
CA ASP A 39 -13.02 26.94 7.10
C ASP A 39 -12.71 25.47 6.75
N GLY A 40 -11.41 25.10 6.71
CA GLY A 40 -10.95 23.75 6.44
C GLY A 40 -10.58 23.46 4.99
N GLU A 41 -10.78 24.41 4.07
CA GLU A 41 -10.35 24.25 2.67
C GLU A 41 -8.83 24.11 2.55
N VAL A 42 -8.39 23.24 1.64
CA VAL A 42 -6.96 23.01 1.40
C VAL A 42 -6.33 24.22 0.73
N MET A 43 -5.20 24.66 1.25
CA MET A 43 -4.37 25.72 0.70
C MET A 43 -3.02 25.14 0.27
N VAL A 44 -2.58 25.48 -0.95
CA VAL A 44 -1.26 25.11 -1.47
C VAL A 44 -0.58 26.34 -2.08
N GLU A 45 0.69 26.52 -1.74
CA GLU A 45 1.55 27.55 -2.36
C GLU A 45 2.90 26.92 -2.71
N LEU A 46 3.32 27.03 -3.98
CA LEU A 46 4.63 26.60 -4.45
C LEU A 46 5.66 27.72 -4.19
N LEU A 47 6.75 27.39 -3.52
CA LEU A 47 7.79 28.36 -3.16
C LEU A 47 9.06 28.27 -4.02
N GLU A 48 8.98 27.54 -5.14
CA GLU A 48 10.08 27.42 -6.08
C GLU A 48 9.59 27.28 -7.54
N ASN A 49 10.51 27.51 -8.49
CA ASN A 49 10.20 27.40 -9.90
C ASN A 49 10.21 25.93 -10.34
N VAL A 50 9.08 25.47 -10.87
CA VAL A 50 8.89 24.11 -11.39
C VAL A 50 8.70 24.04 -12.90
N ARG A 51 8.83 25.17 -13.61
CA ARG A 51 8.63 25.23 -15.06
C ARG A 51 9.53 24.25 -15.80
N GLY A 52 8.90 23.37 -16.59
CA GLY A 52 9.57 22.33 -17.38
C GLY A 52 10.23 21.22 -16.55
N ARG A 53 9.98 21.16 -15.23
CA ARG A 53 10.52 20.12 -14.35
C ARG A 53 9.69 18.84 -14.45
N ASP A 54 10.33 17.70 -14.15
CA ASP A 54 9.71 16.41 -13.92
C ASP A 54 9.34 16.31 -12.43
N VAL A 55 8.06 16.39 -12.11
CA VAL A 55 7.58 16.57 -10.76
C VAL A 55 6.83 15.33 -10.27
N PHE A 56 7.22 14.84 -9.12
CA PHE A 56 6.50 13.79 -8.37
C PHE A 56 5.80 14.42 -7.18
N VAL A 57 4.52 14.14 -7.01
CA VAL A 57 3.75 14.50 -5.81
C VAL A 57 3.53 13.22 -5.00
N LEU A 58 4.27 13.08 -3.89
CA LEU A 58 4.17 11.91 -3.02
C LEU A 58 3.13 12.16 -1.94
N GLN A 59 2.00 11.46 -2.02
CA GLN A 59 0.89 11.60 -1.09
C GLN A 59 0.06 10.32 -1.02
N SER A 60 0.09 9.62 0.10
CA SER A 60 -0.84 8.52 0.36
C SER A 60 -2.24 9.06 0.60
N THR A 61 -3.25 8.45 -0.04
CA THR A 61 -4.65 8.84 0.18
C THR A 61 -5.31 7.99 1.28
N CYS A 62 -4.56 7.80 2.39
CA CYS A 62 -5.03 7.18 3.62
C CYS A 62 -5.89 8.14 4.47
N ALA A 63 -6.36 7.69 5.62
CA ALA A 63 -7.13 8.54 6.52
C ALA A 63 -6.30 9.75 7.05
N PRO A 64 -6.91 10.94 7.06
CA PRO A 64 -8.25 11.32 6.60
C PRO A 64 -8.34 11.34 5.07
N THR A 65 -9.01 10.34 4.50
CA THR A 65 -8.91 9.99 3.09
C THR A 65 -9.34 11.11 2.14
N ASN A 66 -10.44 11.78 2.45
CA ASN A 66 -10.98 12.86 1.61
C ASN A 66 -10.04 14.07 1.60
N ASP A 67 -9.48 14.39 2.74
CA ASP A 67 -8.55 15.51 2.91
C ASP A 67 -7.25 15.26 2.14
N ASN A 68 -6.66 14.07 2.30
CA ASN A 68 -5.43 13.69 1.61
C ASN A 68 -5.62 13.58 0.10
N LEU A 69 -6.81 13.13 -0.35
CA LEU A 69 -7.17 13.14 -1.77
C LEU A 69 -7.30 14.57 -2.30
N MET A 70 -7.96 15.46 -1.56
CA MET A 70 -8.10 16.86 -1.98
C MET A 70 -6.73 17.56 -2.02
N GLU A 71 -5.84 17.32 -1.06
CA GLU A 71 -4.50 17.87 -1.06
C GLU A 71 -3.73 17.54 -2.35
N ILE A 72 -3.70 16.28 -2.75
CA ILE A 72 -2.97 15.89 -3.95
C ILE A 72 -3.57 16.53 -5.21
N LEU A 73 -4.91 16.64 -5.30
CA LEU A 73 -5.58 17.28 -6.44
C LEU A 73 -5.22 18.76 -6.54
N VAL A 74 -5.26 19.50 -5.42
CA VAL A 74 -4.92 20.93 -5.39
C VAL A 74 -3.43 21.15 -5.67
N MET A 75 -2.55 20.29 -5.14
CA MET A 75 -1.11 20.34 -5.45
C MET A 75 -0.83 20.14 -6.94
N ILE A 76 -1.50 19.21 -7.59
CA ILE A 76 -1.35 18.92 -9.02
C ILE A 76 -1.80 20.14 -9.85
N ASP A 77 -2.95 20.75 -9.51
CA ASP A 77 -3.42 21.97 -10.22
C ASP A 77 -2.43 23.12 -10.07
N ALA A 78 -1.89 23.34 -8.86
CA ALA A 78 -0.87 24.35 -8.63
C ALA A 78 0.39 24.11 -9.49
N LEU A 79 0.88 22.89 -9.57
CA LEU A 79 2.03 22.50 -10.38
C LEU A 79 1.77 22.67 -11.87
N LYS A 80 0.59 22.29 -12.34
CA LYS A 80 0.16 22.48 -13.73
C LYS A 80 0.12 23.96 -14.11
N ARG A 81 -0.48 24.79 -13.26
CA ARG A 81 -0.51 26.27 -13.47
C ARG A 81 0.89 26.90 -13.42
N ALA A 82 1.80 26.31 -12.63
CA ALA A 82 3.22 26.72 -12.60
C ALA A 82 4.04 26.17 -13.77
N SER A 83 3.39 25.51 -14.76
CA SER A 83 4.01 24.96 -15.99
C SER A 83 5.05 23.87 -15.70
N ALA A 84 4.82 22.99 -14.74
CA ALA A 84 5.58 21.75 -14.63
C ALA A 84 5.59 21.00 -15.98
N GLY A 85 6.68 20.34 -16.31
CA GLY A 85 6.82 19.67 -17.60
C GLY A 85 6.13 18.30 -17.64
N ARG A 86 6.18 17.56 -16.54
CA ARG A 86 5.48 16.30 -16.31
C ARG A 86 5.11 16.21 -14.84
N ILE A 87 3.93 15.73 -14.53
CA ILE A 87 3.44 15.57 -13.16
C ILE A 87 3.06 14.11 -12.93
N THR A 88 3.79 13.44 -12.04
CA THR A 88 3.50 12.08 -11.59
C THR A 88 2.88 12.10 -10.19
N ALA A 89 1.65 11.59 -10.06
CA ALA A 89 1.04 11.36 -8.76
C ALA A 89 1.61 10.06 -8.17
N ALA A 90 2.50 10.19 -7.18
CA ALA A 90 3.06 9.07 -6.45
C ALA A 90 2.21 8.80 -5.20
N ILE A 91 1.36 7.80 -5.27
CA ILE A 91 0.34 7.47 -4.25
C ILE A 91 0.66 6.09 -3.66
N PRO A 92 1.54 5.99 -2.63
CA PRO A 92 1.93 4.70 -2.05
C PRO A 92 0.74 3.87 -1.57
N TYR A 93 -0.26 4.50 -0.97
CA TYR A 93 -1.55 3.88 -0.68
C TYR A 93 -2.67 4.59 -1.43
N PHE A 94 -3.32 3.87 -2.34
CA PHE A 94 -4.43 4.37 -3.14
C PHE A 94 -5.76 4.12 -2.40
N GLY A 95 -6.27 5.16 -1.76
CA GLY A 95 -7.57 5.12 -1.08
C GLY A 95 -8.71 4.81 -2.04
N TYR A 96 -9.81 4.26 -1.51
CA TYR A 96 -10.98 3.80 -2.29
C TYR A 96 -10.74 2.61 -3.22
N ALA A 97 -9.52 2.05 -3.29
CA ALA A 97 -9.19 0.90 -4.14
C ALA A 97 -10.09 -0.33 -3.90
N ARG A 98 -10.62 -0.49 -2.68
CA ARG A 98 -11.52 -1.60 -2.34
C ARG A 98 -12.93 -1.49 -2.95
N GLN A 99 -13.27 -0.33 -3.53
CA GLN A 99 -14.52 -0.08 -4.24
C GLN A 99 -14.27 -0.06 -5.76
N ASP A 100 -13.73 -1.18 -6.27
CA ASP A 100 -13.26 -1.38 -7.64
C ASP A 100 -14.32 -1.95 -8.58
N ARG A 101 -15.41 -2.48 -8.03
CA ARG A 101 -16.48 -3.15 -8.80
C ARG A 101 -17.84 -3.03 -8.14
N ARG A 102 -18.87 -3.21 -8.94
CA ARG A 102 -20.26 -3.29 -8.48
C ARG A 102 -20.69 -4.75 -8.35
N PRO A 103 -21.01 -5.26 -7.14
CA PRO A 103 -21.64 -6.57 -6.97
C PRO A 103 -22.98 -6.64 -7.73
N ARG A 104 -23.33 -7.82 -8.25
CA ARG A 104 -24.56 -7.99 -9.10
C ARG A 104 -25.85 -7.55 -8.43
N SER A 105 -25.95 -7.69 -7.11
CA SER A 105 -27.17 -7.39 -6.34
C SER A 105 -27.18 -5.98 -5.72
N ALA A 106 -26.14 -5.16 -5.91
CA ALA A 106 -26.00 -3.88 -5.23
C ALA A 106 -25.99 -2.69 -6.20
N ARG A 107 -26.63 -1.59 -5.77
CA ARG A 107 -26.59 -0.28 -6.45
C ARG A 107 -25.58 0.62 -5.76
N VAL A 108 -24.28 0.36 -5.98
CA VAL A 108 -23.17 1.07 -5.35
C VAL A 108 -22.29 1.71 -6.42
N PRO A 109 -21.53 2.77 -6.09
CA PRO A 109 -20.56 3.37 -7.00
C PRO A 109 -19.37 2.44 -7.21
N ILE A 110 -18.56 2.75 -8.23
CA ILE A 110 -17.19 2.25 -8.38
C ILE A 110 -16.26 3.42 -8.03
N THR A 111 -16.02 3.62 -6.74
CA THR A 111 -15.35 4.84 -6.25
C THR A 111 -13.89 4.92 -6.67
N ALA A 112 -13.22 3.78 -6.87
CA ALA A 112 -11.87 3.75 -7.46
C ALA A 112 -11.84 4.42 -8.85
N LYS A 113 -12.89 4.24 -9.67
CA LYS A 113 -13.03 4.94 -10.96
C LYS A 113 -13.24 6.43 -10.80
N VAL A 114 -14.04 6.85 -9.82
CA VAL A 114 -14.26 8.28 -9.53
C VAL A 114 -12.93 8.96 -9.19
N VAL A 115 -12.12 8.35 -8.32
CA VAL A 115 -10.79 8.87 -7.95
C VAL A 115 -9.86 8.91 -9.16
N ALA A 116 -9.87 7.88 -10.01
CA ALA A 116 -9.07 7.86 -11.24
C ALA A 116 -9.45 9.00 -12.20
N ASP A 117 -10.76 9.27 -12.34
CA ASP A 117 -11.26 10.38 -13.17
C ASP A 117 -10.86 11.75 -12.61
N MET A 118 -10.95 11.95 -11.30
CA MET A 118 -10.53 13.19 -10.63
C MET A 118 -9.05 13.47 -10.87
N LEU A 119 -8.17 12.48 -10.66
CA LEU A 119 -6.73 12.59 -10.90
C LEU A 119 -6.43 12.89 -12.37
N SER A 120 -7.08 12.19 -13.30
CA SER A 120 -6.90 12.42 -14.73
C SER A 120 -7.37 13.82 -15.14
N SER A 121 -8.51 14.27 -14.62
CA SER A 121 -9.11 15.57 -14.96
C SER A 121 -8.29 16.76 -14.46
N VAL A 122 -7.66 16.65 -13.31
CA VAL A 122 -6.81 17.73 -12.78
C VAL A 122 -5.49 17.87 -13.55
N GLY A 123 -5.11 16.84 -14.33
CA GLY A 123 -4.01 16.90 -15.29
C GLY A 123 -2.73 16.23 -14.83
N VAL A 124 -2.86 15.10 -14.15
CA VAL A 124 -1.76 14.17 -13.92
C VAL A 124 -1.36 13.52 -15.24
N ASP A 125 -0.06 13.41 -15.48
CA ASP A 125 0.48 12.73 -16.67
C ASP A 125 0.71 11.23 -16.43
N ARG A 126 0.93 10.82 -15.19
CA ARG A 126 1.21 9.44 -14.77
C ARG A 126 0.80 9.22 -13.31
N VAL A 127 0.37 8.02 -12.98
CA VAL A 127 0.17 7.57 -11.59
C VAL A 127 1.22 6.51 -11.27
N MET A 128 1.87 6.63 -10.12
CA MET A 128 2.71 5.61 -9.50
C MET A 128 2.06 5.21 -8.18
N THR A 129 1.79 3.94 -7.98
CA THR A 129 1.14 3.42 -6.77
C THR A 129 1.73 2.08 -6.37
N MET A 130 1.41 1.58 -5.18
CA MET A 130 1.94 0.32 -4.68
C MET A 130 0.81 -0.64 -4.32
N ASP A 131 0.93 -1.91 -4.73
CA ASP A 131 0.03 -3.02 -4.39
C ASP A 131 -1.46 -2.63 -4.45
N LEU A 132 -1.94 -2.20 -5.61
CA LEU A 132 -3.37 -1.95 -5.79
C LEU A 132 -4.19 -3.16 -5.33
N HIS A 133 -5.26 -2.91 -4.59
CA HIS A 133 -6.16 -3.97 -4.12
C HIS A 133 -6.67 -4.87 -5.27
N ALA A 134 -6.83 -4.30 -6.44
CA ALA A 134 -7.22 -4.99 -7.66
C ALA A 134 -6.44 -4.41 -8.86
N ASP A 135 -5.70 -5.23 -9.56
CA ASP A 135 -4.84 -4.80 -10.69
C ASP A 135 -5.62 -4.13 -11.82
N GLN A 136 -6.89 -4.50 -12.01
CA GLN A 136 -7.76 -3.91 -13.03
C GLN A 136 -8.04 -2.41 -12.81
N ILE A 137 -7.77 -1.85 -11.62
CA ILE A 137 -7.89 -0.41 -11.35
C ILE A 137 -6.99 0.40 -12.30
N GLN A 138 -5.85 -0.16 -12.72
CA GLN A 138 -4.98 0.46 -13.72
C GLN A 138 -5.75 0.81 -15.01
N GLY A 139 -6.70 -0.03 -15.40
CA GLY A 139 -7.56 0.19 -16.56
C GLY A 139 -8.63 1.29 -16.38
N PHE A 140 -8.78 1.87 -15.19
CA PHE A 140 -9.68 3.00 -14.95
C PHE A 140 -9.06 4.34 -15.37
N PHE A 141 -7.76 4.37 -15.59
CA PHE A 141 -7.03 5.54 -16.04
C PHE A 141 -6.85 5.54 -17.56
N ASN A 142 -6.86 6.73 -18.16
CA ASN A 142 -6.48 6.95 -19.56
C ASN A 142 -5.02 7.45 -19.69
N ILE A 143 -4.28 7.40 -18.60
CA ILE A 143 -2.87 7.76 -18.48
C ILE A 143 -2.08 6.56 -17.96
N PRO A 144 -0.75 6.52 -18.16
CA PRO A 144 0.07 5.43 -17.63
C PRO A 144 -0.05 5.29 -16.10
N VAL A 145 -0.10 4.03 -15.65
CA VAL A 145 -0.10 3.66 -14.23
C VAL A 145 1.02 2.65 -13.98
N ASP A 146 1.93 2.99 -13.09
CA ASP A 146 2.93 2.07 -12.58
C ASP A 146 2.46 1.55 -11.21
N ASN A 147 1.87 0.35 -11.22
CA ASN A 147 1.57 -0.37 -9.98
C ASN A 147 2.81 -1.16 -9.58
N ILE A 148 3.53 -0.69 -8.57
CA ILE A 148 4.70 -1.36 -8.03
C ILE A 148 4.31 -2.31 -6.89
N TYR A 149 5.15 -3.32 -6.63
CA TYR A 149 4.85 -4.32 -5.61
C TYR A 149 5.82 -4.21 -4.44
N ALA A 150 5.33 -4.26 -3.22
CA ALA A 150 6.15 -4.29 -2.00
C ALA A 150 6.87 -5.64 -1.81
N THR A 151 6.58 -6.61 -2.67
CA THR A 151 7.14 -7.97 -2.60
C THR A 151 8.66 -7.99 -2.37
N PRO A 152 9.52 -7.21 -3.06
CA PRO A 152 10.95 -7.23 -2.79
C PRO A 152 11.32 -6.81 -1.37
N VAL A 153 10.59 -5.86 -0.79
CA VAL A 153 10.80 -5.37 0.58
C VAL A 153 10.39 -6.45 1.59
N LEU A 154 9.21 -7.05 1.40
CA LEU A 154 8.67 -8.09 2.29
C LEU A 154 9.51 -9.38 2.22
N LEU A 155 9.89 -9.83 1.02
CA LEU A 155 10.76 -10.99 0.83
C LEU A 155 12.15 -10.77 1.41
N GLY A 156 12.73 -9.59 1.24
CA GLY A 156 14.04 -9.27 1.81
C GLY A 156 14.07 -9.39 3.33
N ASP A 157 12.95 -9.07 3.99
CA ASP A 157 12.81 -9.28 5.43
C ASP A 157 12.59 -10.76 5.77
N LEU A 158 11.71 -11.47 5.07
CA LEU A 158 11.48 -12.90 5.27
C LEU A 158 12.76 -13.74 5.15
N TRP A 159 13.60 -13.45 4.15
CA TRP A 159 14.89 -14.11 4.00
C TRP A 159 15.85 -13.83 5.16
N LYS A 160 15.85 -12.60 5.68
CA LYS A 160 16.69 -12.24 6.84
C LYS A 160 16.24 -12.93 8.11
N GLN A 161 14.93 -13.11 8.29
CA GLN A 161 14.36 -13.79 9.46
C GLN A 161 14.63 -15.31 9.45
N ASN A 162 14.76 -15.91 8.26
CA ASN A 162 15.12 -17.31 8.04
C ASN A 162 14.31 -18.27 8.93
N TYR A 163 12.97 -18.19 8.82
CA TYR A 163 12.08 -19.05 9.62
C TYR A 163 12.20 -20.52 9.19
N ASP A 164 12.39 -21.41 10.17
CA ASP A 164 12.38 -22.85 9.93
C ASP A 164 10.98 -23.33 9.53
N ASN A 165 10.92 -24.29 8.60
CA ASN A 165 9.69 -24.92 8.14
C ASN A 165 8.58 -23.92 7.74
N LEU A 166 8.97 -22.92 6.93
CA LEU A 166 8.09 -21.86 6.49
C LEU A 166 6.95 -22.38 5.63
N LEU A 167 5.74 -21.83 5.84
CA LEU A 167 4.56 -22.05 5.03
C LEU A 167 3.91 -20.70 4.70
N VAL A 168 3.74 -20.40 3.43
CA VAL A 168 2.99 -19.21 3.01
C VAL A 168 1.49 -19.50 3.06
N VAL A 169 0.72 -18.57 3.61
CA VAL A 169 -0.73 -18.70 3.78
C VAL A 169 -1.47 -17.57 3.07
N SER A 170 -2.42 -17.94 2.22
CA SER A 170 -3.39 -16.97 1.68
C SER A 170 -4.57 -16.82 2.65
N PRO A 171 -4.92 -15.60 3.09
CA PRO A 171 -6.02 -15.40 4.05
C PRO A 171 -7.40 -15.62 3.43
N ASP A 172 -7.50 -15.71 2.11
CA ASP A 172 -8.72 -16.02 1.36
C ASP A 172 -8.41 -16.47 -0.08
N VAL A 173 -9.45 -16.84 -0.82
CA VAL A 173 -9.32 -17.30 -2.21
C VAL A 173 -8.84 -16.18 -3.15
N GLY A 174 -9.17 -14.92 -2.85
CA GLY A 174 -8.77 -13.76 -3.66
C GLY A 174 -7.26 -13.48 -3.63
N GLY A 175 -6.62 -13.71 -2.48
CA GLY A 175 -5.18 -13.49 -2.27
C GLY A 175 -4.26 -14.61 -2.77
N VAL A 176 -4.82 -15.74 -3.27
CA VAL A 176 -4.03 -16.95 -3.65
C VAL A 176 -2.95 -16.64 -4.68
N GLY A 177 -3.22 -15.77 -5.66
CA GLY A 177 -2.25 -15.40 -6.69
C GLY A 177 -1.00 -14.76 -6.09
N ARG A 178 -1.18 -13.79 -5.20
CA ARG A 178 -0.10 -13.11 -4.47
C ARG A 178 0.68 -14.09 -3.58
N ALA A 179 -0.03 -14.84 -2.75
CA ALA A 179 0.59 -15.81 -1.85
C ALA A 179 1.41 -16.86 -2.61
N ARG A 180 0.89 -17.36 -3.75
CA ARG A 180 1.60 -18.32 -4.61
C ARG A 180 2.89 -17.75 -5.21
N ALA A 181 2.87 -16.49 -5.66
CA ALA A 181 4.06 -15.83 -6.20
C ALA A 181 5.18 -15.73 -5.14
N ILE A 182 4.80 -15.45 -3.88
CA ILE A 182 5.73 -15.36 -2.75
C ILE A 182 6.22 -16.75 -2.33
N ALA A 183 5.31 -17.73 -2.23
CA ALA A 183 5.67 -19.11 -1.89
C ALA A 183 6.69 -19.68 -2.88
N LYS A 184 6.49 -19.46 -4.19
CA LYS A 184 7.45 -19.86 -5.23
C LYS A 184 8.85 -19.26 -5.02
N ARG A 185 8.95 -17.99 -4.62
CA ARG A 185 10.24 -17.31 -4.39
C ARG A 185 10.92 -17.75 -3.11
N LEU A 186 10.15 -18.22 -2.13
CA LEU A 186 10.67 -18.74 -0.85
C LEU A 186 10.92 -20.25 -0.89
N ASP A 187 10.65 -20.92 -2.02
CA ASP A 187 10.66 -22.38 -2.14
C ASP A 187 9.83 -23.04 -1.02
N SER A 188 8.65 -22.48 -0.78
CA SER A 188 7.75 -22.87 0.31
C SER A 188 6.44 -23.39 -0.24
N ASP A 189 5.78 -24.27 0.53
CA ASP A 189 4.41 -24.67 0.26
C ASP A 189 3.43 -23.53 0.47
N LEU A 190 2.19 -23.73 0.00
CA LEU A 190 1.08 -22.78 0.11
C LEU A 190 -0.10 -23.42 0.81
N ALA A 191 -0.62 -22.77 1.84
CA ALA A 191 -1.93 -23.07 2.41
C ALA A 191 -2.93 -21.94 2.08
N ILE A 192 -4.21 -22.28 2.08
CA ILE A 192 -5.31 -21.34 1.78
C ILE A 192 -6.35 -21.43 2.89
N ILE A 193 -6.81 -20.28 3.38
CA ILE A 193 -7.93 -20.20 4.31
C ILE A 193 -9.21 -19.95 3.49
N ASP A 194 -10.06 -20.96 3.42
CA ASP A 194 -11.37 -20.89 2.76
C ASP A 194 -12.44 -20.52 3.81
N LYS A 195 -13.00 -19.31 3.64
CA LYS A 195 -14.04 -18.78 4.53
C LYS A 195 -15.40 -19.21 4.04
N ARG A 196 -16.07 -20.08 4.79
CA ARG A 196 -17.44 -20.51 4.45
C ARG A 196 -18.43 -20.02 5.50
N ARG A 197 -19.51 -19.41 5.02
CA ARG A 197 -20.72 -19.16 5.81
C ARG A 197 -21.76 -20.21 5.44
N PRO A 198 -21.91 -21.29 6.22
CA PRO A 198 -22.81 -22.38 5.84
C PRO A 198 -24.28 -21.92 5.77
N LYS A 199 -24.69 -20.90 6.55
CA LYS A 199 -26.03 -20.28 6.53
C LYS A 199 -25.95 -18.82 7.00
N ALA A 200 -26.97 -18.02 6.65
CA ALA A 200 -27.14 -16.67 7.24
C ALA A 200 -27.24 -16.81 8.78
N ASN A 201 -26.53 -15.96 9.54
CA ASN A 201 -26.46 -15.95 11.00
C ASN A 201 -25.73 -17.14 11.67
N VAL A 202 -24.97 -17.94 10.93
CA VAL A 202 -24.06 -18.94 11.49
C VAL A 202 -22.64 -18.39 11.54
N ALA A 203 -21.87 -18.77 12.57
CA ALA A 203 -20.47 -18.38 12.70
C ALA A 203 -19.68 -18.77 11.45
N GLU A 204 -18.78 -17.87 11.04
CA GLU A 204 -17.89 -18.10 9.90
C GLU A 204 -16.91 -19.22 10.24
N VAL A 205 -16.93 -20.28 9.45
CA VAL A 205 -16.01 -21.41 9.61
C VAL A 205 -14.81 -21.17 8.67
N MET A 206 -13.62 -21.23 9.24
CA MET A 206 -12.36 -21.17 8.49
C MET A 206 -11.89 -22.58 8.20
N ASN A 207 -11.93 -22.98 6.95
CA ASN A 207 -11.39 -24.26 6.50
C ASN A 207 -9.98 -24.03 5.95
N ILE A 208 -8.99 -24.74 6.49
CA ILE A 208 -7.60 -24.65 6.04
C ILE A 208 -7.34 -25.74 5.02
N ILE A 209 -6.87 -25.36 3.85
CA ILE A 209 -6.43 -26.24 2.78
C ILE A 209 -4.91 -26.21 2.77
N GLY A 210 -4.26 -27.29 3.16
CA GLY A 210 -2.82 -27.43 3.32
C GLY A 210 -2.47 -27.92 4.72
N ASP A 211 -1.25 -28.41 4.88
CA ASP A 211 -0.72 -28.92 6.16
C ASP A 211 0.02 -27.81 6.89
N VAL A 212 -0.46 -27.42 8.07
CA VAL A 212 0.06 -26.32 8.88
C VAL A 212 0.69 -26.78 10.19
N GLU A 213 0.56 -28.08 10.54
CA GLU A 213 1.04 -28.62 11.79
C GLU A 213 2.56 -28.49 11.92
N GLY A 214 3.01 -27.93 13.03
CA GLY A 214 4.43 -27.71 13.34
C GLY A 214 5.15 -26.68 12.45
N ARG A 215 4.41 -25.89 11.65
CA ARG A 215 5.00 -24.96 10.68
C ARG A 215 4.98 -23.51 11.16
N ALA A 216 5.91 -22.71 10.62
CA ALA A 216 5.89 -21.26 10.71
C ALA A 216 5.02 -20.72 9.57
N CYS A 217 3.78 -20.36 9.87
CA CYS A 217 2.79 -19.86 8.91
C CYS A 217 2.93 -18.36 8.70
N VAL A 218 3.09 -17.91 7.46
CA VAL A 218 3.17 -16.50 7.09
C VAL A 218 1.97 -16.13 6.24
N ILE A 219 1.03 -15.39 6.81
CA ILE A 219 -0.15 -14.87 6.11
C ILE A 219 0.28 -13.67 5.27
N MET A 220 -0.05 -13.70 3.97
CA MET A 220 0.27 -12.62 3.02
C MET A 220 -0.99 -11.89 2.58
N ASP A 221 -1.06 -10.57 2.83
CA ASP A 221 -2.21 -9.75 2.42
C ASP A 221 -1.74 -8.40 1.86
N ASP A 222 -2.62 -7.68 1.13
CA ASP A 222 -2.35 -6.31 0.67
C ASP A 222 -2.72 -5.27 1.73
N ILE A 223 -3.83 -5.47 2.42
CA ILE A 223 -4.41 -4.48 3.35
C ILE A 223 -4.78 -5.14 4.67
N VAL A 224 -4.31 -4.60 5.77
CA VAL A 224 -4.87 -4.87 7.10
C VAL A 224 -5.67 -3.65 7.56
N ASP A 225 -7.00 -3.80 7.62
CA ASP A 225 -7.91 -2.74 8.05
C ASP A 225 -8.32 -2.95 9.50
N THR A 226 -9.45 -3.60 9.78
CA THR A 226 -9.92 -3.83 11.15
C THR A 226 -9.22 -5.01 11.85
N ALA A 227 -8.38 -5.75 11.16
CA ALA A 227 -7.70 -6.97 11.59
C ALA A 227 -8.60 -8.15 11.99
N ASN A 228 -9.92 -8.03 11.93
CA ASN A 228 -10.84 -9.11 12.33
C ASN A 228 -10.59 -10.43 11.58
N THR A 229 -10.40 -10.36 10.27
CA THR A 229 -10.12 -11.53 9.43
C THR A 229 -8.77 -12.14 9.76
N LEU A 230 -7.76 -11.28 9.91
CA LEU A 230 -6.39 -11.69 10.18
C LEU A 230 -6.28 -12.42 11.54
N VAL A 231 -6.90 -11.87 12.58
CA VAL A 231 -6.88 -12.44 13.92
C VAL A 231 -7.58 -13.81 13.95
N LYS A 232 -8.75 -13.93 13.30
CA LYS A 232 -9.45 -15.22 13.17
C LYS A 232 -8.63 -16.24 12.38
N ALA A 233 -7.94 -15.79 11.32
CA ALA A 233 -7.04 -16.65 10.56
C ALA A 233 -5.89 -17.15 11.40
N ALA A 234 -5.31 -16.30 12.24
CA ALA A 234 -4.24 -16.68 13.16
C ALA A 234 -4.71 -17.72 14.19
N SER A 235 -5.89 -17.51 14.82
CA SER A 235 -6.46 -18.50 15.76
C SER A 235 -6.71 -19.84 15.07
N ALA A 236 -7.31 -19.83 13.88
CA ALA A 236 -7.55 -21.09 13.15
C ALA A 236 -6.23 -21.82 12.80
N LEU A 237 -5.18 -21.13 12.43
CA LEU A 237 -3.87 -21.74 12.18
C LEU A 237 -3.26 -22.33 13.46
N LYS A 238 -3.33 -21.61 14.58
CA LYS A 238 -2.86 -22.12 15.89
C LYS A 238 -3.65 -23.34 16.36
N GLU A 239 -4.97 -23.32 16.23
CA GLU A 239 -5.85 -24.45 16.56
C GLU A 239 -5.53 -25.70 15.72
N ASN A 240 -5.02 -25.52 14.49
CA ASN A 240 -4.57 -26.61 13.61
C ASN A 240 -3.08 -26.93 13.76
N GLY A 241 -2.43 -26.50 14.83
CA GLY A 241 -1.09 -26.94 15.22
C GLY A 241 0.05 -26.10 14.61
N ALA A 242 -0.22 -24.92 14.03
CA ALA A 242 0.84 -24.02 13.58
C ALA A 242 1.74 -23.60 14.75
N GLN A 243 3.04 -23.80 14.62
CA GLN A 243 4.02 -23.45 15.64
C GLN A 243 4.11 -21.93 15.81
N LYS A 244 4.17 -21.22 14.71
CA LYS A 244 4.26 -19.75 14.65
C LYS A 244 3.30 -19.21 13.61
N VAL A 245 2.67 -18.06 13.89
CA VAL A 245 1.79 -17.38 12.93
C VAL A 245 2.20 -15.92 12.80
N LEU A 246 2.64 -15.58 11.61
CA LEU A 246 3.09 -14.26 11.21
C LEU A 246 2.16 -13.71 10.14
N ALA A 247 2.12 -12.40 10.00
CA ALA A 247 1.47 -11.75 8.88
C ALA A 247 2.40 -10.73 8.22
N TYR A 248 2.37 -10.65 6.91
CA TYR A 248 3.06 -9.64 6.12
C TYR A 248 2.02 -8.93 5.25
N CYS A 249 1.96 -7.61 5.37
CA CYS A 249 0.92 -6.82 4.73
C CYS A 249 1.51 -5.50 4.21
N THR A 250 1.11 -5.10 3.01
CA THR A 250 1.61 -3.85 2.44
C THR A 250 1.00 -2.64 3.13
N HIS A 251 -0.32 -2.57 3.26
CA HIS A 251 -1.00 -1.35 3.70
C HIS A 251 -1.60 -1.47 5.11
N PRO A 252 -0.98 -0.84 6.13
CA PRO A 252 -1.49 -0.85 7.49
C PRO A 252 -2.56 0.23 7.71
N VAL A 253 -3.79 -0.02 7.26
CA VAL A 253 -4.92 0.91 7.53
C VAL A 253 -5.24 0.95 9.01
N LEU A 254 -5.23 -0.19 9.69
CA LEU A 254 -5.33 -0.38 11.14
C LEU A 254 -6.46 0.43 11.80
N SER A 255 -7.65 0.41 11.20
CA SER A 255 -8.80 1.15 11.69
C SER A 255 -9.59 0.38 12.77
N GLY A 256 -10.50 1.07 13.44
CA GLY A 256 -11.55 0.45 14.26
C GLY A 256 -11.05 -0.48 15.38
N GLY A 257 -10.01 -0.13 16.12
CA GLY A 257 -9.46 -0.93 17.21
C GLY A 257 -8.62 -2.14 16.75
N ALA A 258 -8.08 -2.09 15.52
CA ALA A 258 -7.24 -3.15 14.96
C ALA A 258 -5.98 -3.41 15.80
N VAL A 259 -5.34 -2.35 16.32
CA VAL A 259 -4.11 -2.46 17.10
C VAL A 259 -4.33 -3.24 18.38
N ALA A 260 -5.40 -2.96 19.12
CA ALA A 260 -5.76 -3.71 20.34
C ALA A 260 -6.02 -5.18 20.00
N ARG A 261 -6.80 -5.48 18.94
CA ARG A 261 -7.07 -6.86 18.50
C ARG A 261 -5.80 -7.61 18.13
N ILE A 262 -4.87 -6.98 17.43
CA ILE A 262 -3.57 -7.57 17.11
C ILE A 262 -2.79 -7.86 18.40
N GLY A 263 -2.77 -6.91 19.32
CA GLY A 263 -2.08 -7.03 20.61
C GLY A 263 -2.59 -8.18 21.47
N GLU A 264 -3.88 -8.49 21.40
CA GLU A 264 -4.57 -9.55 22.17
C GLU A 264 -4.66 -10.87 21.40
N SER A 265 -4.28 -10.92 20.13
CA SER A 265 -4.44 -12.08 19.25
C SER A 265 -3.37 -13.16 19.45
N GLU A 266 -3.49 -14.26 18.76
CA GLU A 266 -2.50 -15.33 18.67
C GLU A 266 -1.46 -15.09 17.56
N LEU A 267 -1.50 -13.95 16.88
CA LEU A 267 -0.42 -13.52 15.98
C LEU A 267 0.87 -13.32 16.76
N ASP A 268 1.94 -13.93 16.31
CA ASP A 268 3.26 -13.71 16.89
C ASP A 268 3.81 -12.33 16.46
N GLU A 269 3.67 -11.96 15.19
CA GLU A 269 4.05 -10.66 14.63
C GLU A 269 3.25 -10.33 13.37
N ILE A 270 2.99 -9.04 13.15
CA ILE A 270 2.60 -8.50 11.86
C ILE A 270 3.65 -7.52 11.36
N VAL A 271 4.15 -7.76 10.17
CA VAL A 271 5.08 -6.89 9.45
C VAL A 271 4.31 -6.12 8.38
N VAL A 272 4.42 -4.82 8.42
CA VAL A 272 3.73 -3.91 7.49
C VAL A 272 4.72 -2.99 6.80
N THR A 273 4.29 -2.26 5.77
CA THR A 273 5.12 -1.22 5.18
C THR A 273 4.75 0.17 5.70
N ASP A 274 5.57 1.16 5.37
CA ASP A 274 5.35 2.57 5.69
C ASP A 274 4.56 3.33 4.61
N THR A 275 3.81 2.63 3.76
CA THR A 275 2.87 3.24 2.78
C THR A 275 1.80 4.10 3.44
N ILE A 276 1.43 3.74 4.67
CA ILE A 276 0.56 4.51 5.58
C ILE A 276 1.33 4.73 6.88
N PRO A 277 1.40 5.96 7.41
CA PRO A 277 2.09 6.21 8.67
C PRO A 277 1.38 5.51 9.83
N LEU A 278 2.14 4.77 10.63
CA LEU A 278 1.61 4.13 11.82
C LEU A 278 1.22 5.19 12.87
N SER A 279 0.08 4.99 13.54
CA SER A 279 -0.31 5.74 14.72
C SER A 279 0.69 5.51 15.89
N GLU A 280 0.65 6.36 16.92
CA GLU A 280 1.48 6.15 18.12
C GLU A 280 1.16 4.81 18.81
N GLU A 281 -0.11 4.46 18.89
CA GLU A 281 -0.57 3.19 19.42
C GLU A 281 0.01 2.00 18.63
N ALA A 282 -0.05 2.05 17.30
CA ALA A 282 0.50 1.00 16.44
C ALA A 282 2.02 0.88 16.58
N ARG A 283 2.74 2.01 16.71
CA ARG A 283 4.20 2.00 16.95
C ARG A 283 4.57 1.44 18.33
N ALA A 284 3.72 1.62 19.31
CA ALA A 284 3.92 1.08 20.67
C ALA A 284 3.59 -0.42 20.78
N CYS A 285 2.82 -0.96 19.84
CA CYS A 285 2.45 -2.37 19.85
C CYS A 285 3.64 -3.25 19.45
N LYS A 286 4.10 -4.10 20.38
CA LYS A 286 5.27 -4.97 20.16
C LYS A 286 5.10 -6.01 19.05
N ARG A 287 3.87 -6.27 18.64
CA ARG A 287 3.55 -7.23 17.56
C ARG A 287 3.51 -6.58 16.18
N ILE A 288 3.59 -5.25 16.09
CA ILE A 288 3.55 -4.53 14.82
C ILE A 288 4.94 -3.99 14.50
N ARG A 289 5.49 -4.40 13.36
CA ARG A 289 6.79 -3.94 12.85
C ARG A 289 6.63 -3.34 11.46
N ALA A 290 7.28 -2.21 11.20
CA ALA A 290 7.21 -1.54 9.90
C ALA A 290 8.52 -1.68 9.12
N LEU A 291 8.41 -1.90 7.81
CA LEU A 291 9.49 -1.86 6.83
C LEU A 291 9.32 -0.62 5.96
N SER A 292 10.42 0.00 5.58
CA SER A 292 10.36 1.16 4.70
C SER A 292 10.36 0.78 3.23
N CYS A 293 9.44 1.39 2.47
CA CYS A 293 9.38 1.32 1.01
C CYS A 293 10.16 2.45 0.33
N ALA A 294 10.84 3.31 1.10
CA ALA A 294 11.46 4.53 0.57
C ALA A 294 12.48 4.25 -0.53
N GLN A 295 13.33 3.23 -0.38
CA GLN A 295 14.33 2.86 -1.38
C GLN A 295 13.66 2.39 -2.67
N LEU A 296 12.63 1.55 -2.58
CA LEU A 296 11.91 1.04 -3.74
C LEU A 296 11.17 2.15 -4.49
N LEU A 297 10.53 3.07 -3.76
CA LEU A 297 9.88 4.24 -4.33
C LEU A 297 10.89 5.17 -5.03
N ALA A 298 12.04 5.43 -4.40
CA ALA A 298 13.10 6.24 -4.98
C ALA A 298 13.65 5.64 -6.28
N GLU A 299 13.95 4.34 -6.29
CA GLU A 299 14.40 3.64 -7.49
C GLU A 299 13.36 3.70 -8.60
N THR A 300 12.09 3.49 -8.27
CA THR A 300 10.98 3.60 -9.23
C THR A 300 10.90 5.00 -9.82
N MET A 301 10.95 6.05 -8.99
CA MET A 301 10.97 7.44 -9.45
C MET A 301 12.14 7.73 -10.36
N THR A 302 13.34 7.19 -10.04
CA THR A 302 14.54 7.32 -10.87
C THR A 302 14.32 6.72 -12.25
N ARG A 303 13.79 5.50 -12.32
CA ARG A 303 13.52 4.82 -13.59
C ARG A 303 12.45 5.54 -14.42
N ILE A 304 11.35 5.97 -13.80
CA ILE A 304 10.33 6.76 -14.48
C ILE A 304 10.94 8.06 -15.05
N SER A 305 11.78 8.75 -14.29
CA SER A 305 12.41 10.00 -14.72
C SER A 305 13.44 9.78 -15.84
N ASN A 306 14.11 8.64 -15.84
CA ASN A 306 15.07 8.22 -16.88
C ASN A 306 14.42 7.55 -18.09
N GLU A 307 13.09 7.33 -18.06
CA GLU A 307 12.35 6.56 -19.09
C GLU A 307 12.81 5.10 -19.19
N GLU A 308 13.22 4.52 -18.05
CA GLU A 308 13.65 3.14 -17.92
C GLU A 308 12.49 2.22 -17.50
N SER A 309 12.62 0.92 -17.75
CA SER A 309 11.62 -0.08 -17.35
C SER A 309 11.49 -0.21 -15.84
N VAL A 310 10.27 -0.05 -15.32
CA VAL A 310 9.91 -0.30 -13.92
C VAL A 310 9.68 -1.80 -13.66
N SER A 311 9.21 -2.55 -14.65
CA SER A 311 8.88 -3.98 -14.51
C SER A 311 10.05 -4.83 -14.03
N SER A 312 11.28 -4.47 -14.40
CA SER A 312 12.48 -5.20 -13.96
C SER A 312 12.76 -5.13 -12.45
N LEU A 313 12.08 -4.26 -11.71
CA LEU A 313 12.15 -4.24 -10.24
C LEU A 313 11.39 -5.41 -9.60
N PHE A 314 10.53 -6.10 -10.36
CA PHE A 314 9.60 -7.12 -9.86
C PHE A 314 9.76 -8.46 -10.56
N THR A 315 10.50 -8.52 -11.67
CA THR A 315 10.81 -9.75 -12.36
C THR A 315 11.88 -10.51 -11.62
N GLU A 316 11.47 -11.68 -11.10
CA GLU A 316 12.27 -12.82 -10.58
C GLU A 316 12.93 -12.66 -9.21
#